data_cd15fcbf29a735116d6778282dced819
#
_entry.id   cd15fcbf29a735116d6778282dced819
#
_cell.length_a   1.000
_cell.length_b   1.000
_cell.length_c   1.000
_cell.angle_alpha   90.00
_cell.angle_beta   90.00
_cell.angle_gamma   90.00
#
_symmetry.space_group_name_H-M   'P 1'
#
loop_
_entity.id
_entity.type
_entity.pdbx_description
1 polymer ?
#
loop_
_entity_poly.entity_id
_entity_poly.type
_entity_poly.pdbx_seq_one_letter_code
_entity_poly.pdbx_strand_id
1 'polypeptide(L)'
;MNKFFCIFCILLFISKTENVFSNSLIYDVNNVEIKGKINKNSSNDKLIQAAFEKAFIFFVDKALLKKNARNLYNTKSETIKDLVLTYQIVKNEKDNNKENISVFNIKFDPKKINIFLAERGISYADISNISLTILPVLIKNKEIFLYEENFFYKNWVDLKDSNKNISDKLINYNLALENIEDLAYINSIAQNLDLIDRKKISSFSGNKNYILLIIYSAENKLKAFIKTTIKNKDIDRNIELNFNPKDENKSYAEAIVSIKKEIIQIWKEQNLIDVNTPSFLDFFLQTKATKDY
;
A
#
# COMPACT_ATOMS: atom_id res chain seq x y z
N MET A 1 -21.32 -5.48 51.43
CA MET A 1 -20.10 -5.49 50.61
C MET A 1 -20.27 -6.11 49.21
N ASN A 2 -21.32 -6.90 48.96
CA ASN A 2 -21.46 -7.65 47.68
C ASN A 2 -22.13 -6.91 46.51
N LYS A 3 -22.89 -5.85 46.73
CA LYS A 3 -23.56 -5.12 45.64
C LYS A 3 -22.59 -4.21 44.84
N PHE A 4 -21.63 -3.60 45.49
CA PHE A 4 -20.60 -2.77 44.83
C PHE A 4 -19.65 -3.60 43.98
N PHE A 5 -19.36 -4.82 44.38
CA PHE A 5 -18.50 -5.73 43.62
C PHE A 5 -19.16 -6.22 42.33
N CYS A 6 -20.48 -6.50 42.36
CA CYS A 6 -21.26 -6.86 41.18
C CYS A 6 -21.36 -5.71 40.17
N ILE A 7 -21.54 -4.47 40.63
CA ILE A 7 -21.59 -3.29 39.75
C ILE A 7 -20.22 -3.04 39.12
N PHE A 8 -19.13 -3.22 39.85
CA PHE A 8 -17.77 -3.09 39.33
C PHE A 8 -17.43 -4.15 38.26
N CYS A 9 -17.87 -5.40 38.48
CA CYS A 9 -17.71 -6.47 37.48
C CYS A 9 -18.55 -6.20 36.20
N ILE A 10 -19.76 -5.65 36.33
CA ILE A 10 -20.56 -5.28 35.15
C ILE A 10 -19.94 -4.11 34.38
N LEU A 11 -19.36 -3.12 35.07
CA LEU A 11 -18.64 -2.01 34.43
C LEU A 11 -17.37 -2.48 33.69
N LEU A 12 -16.67 -3.50 34.21
CA LEU A 12 -15.51 -4.11 33.53
C LEU A 12 -15.90 -4.91 32.27
N PHE A 13 -17.08 -5.50 32.24
CA PHE A 13 -17.60 -6.17 31.04
C PHE A 13 -18.04 -5.20 29.93
N ILE A 14 -18.53 -4.01 30.30
CA ILE A 14 -18.95 -2.98 29.35
C ILE A 14 -17.76 -2.25 28.72
N SER A 15 -16.60 -2.19 29.42
CA SER A 15 -15.39 -1.51 28.91
C SER A 15 -14.56 -2.32 27.91
N LYS A 16 -14.94 -3.57 27.59
CA LYS A 16 -14.26 -4.41 26.61
C LYS A 16 -15.01 -4.63 25.29
N THR A 17 -15.94 -3.75 24.95
CA THR A 17 -16.35 -3.65 23.55
C THR A 17 -15.33 -2.81 22.81
N GLU A 18 -14.13 -3.33 22.63
CA GLU A 18 -13.28 -2.87 21.56
C GLU A 18 -14.08 -3.07 20.27
N ASN A 19 -14.32 -1.96 19.57
CA ASN A 19 -14.87 -2.00 18.24
C ASN A 19 -13.92 -2.81 17.36
N VAL A 20 -14.19 -4.10 17.20
CA VAL A 20 -13.54 -5.01 16.25
C VAL A 20 -13.95 -4.66 14.80
N PHE A 21 -14.42 -3.46 14.56
CA PHE A 21 -14.40 -2.87 13.24
C PHE A 21 -13.01 -2.24 13.07
N SER A 22 -12.03 -3.04 12.68
CA SER A 22 -10.92 -2.52 11.92
C SER A 22 -11.56 -1.71 10.79
N ASN A 23 -11.59 -0.38 10.94
CA ASN A 23 -11.87 0.53 9.86
C ASN A 23 -10.73 0.36 8.86
N SER A 24 -10.83 -0.65 8.01
CA SER A 24 -9.81 -0.86 7.00
C SER A 24 -9.90 0.32 6.05
N LEU A 25 -8.91 1.20 6.13
CA LEU A 25 -8.75 2.39 5.30
C LEU A 25 -8.77 2.09 3.79
N ILE A 26 -8.87 0.80 3.45
CA ILE A 26 -8.89 0.33 2.06
C ILE A 26 -10.17 0.75 1.34
N TYR A 27 -11.32 0.75 2.03
CA TYR A 27 -12.62 1.05 1.41
C TYR A 27 -12.90 2.56 1.33
N ASP A 28 -12.06 3.39 1.95
CA ASP A 28 -12.19 4.84 1.93
C ASP A 28 -11.29 5.41 0.83
N VAL A 29 -11.90 6.09 -0.13
CA VAL A 29 -11.23 6.78 -1.23
C VAL A 29 -11.52 8.27 -1.11
N ASN A 30 -10.52 9.03 -0.67
CA ASN A 30 -10.64 10.44 -0.40
C ASN A 30 -10.00 11.28 -1.51
N ASN A 31 -10.45 12.54 -1.62
CA ASN A 31 -9.92 13.54 -2.54
C ASN A 31 -10.02 13.13 -4.03
N VAL A 32 -11.14 12.55 -4.41
CA VAL A 32 -11.43 12.23 -5.82
C VAL A 32 -11.85 13.51 -6.55
N GLU A 33 -10.95 14.02 -7.37
CA GLU A 33 -11.18 15.24 -8.15
C GLU A 33 -11.86 14.92 -9.48
N ILE A 34 -12.95 15.62 -9.78
CA ILE A 34 -13.68 15.55 -11.05
C ILE A 34 -13.83 16.94 -11.62
N LYS A 35 -13.52 17.12 -12.90
CA LYS A 35 -13.76 18.37 -13.62
C LYS A 35 -15.26 18.62 -13.73
N GLY A 36 -15.70 19.78 -13.27
CA GLY A 36 -17.09 20.19 -13.27
C GLY A 36 -17.50 20.77 -11.93
N LYS A 37 -18.59 21.55 -11.92
CA LYS A 37 -19.13 22.18 -10.72
C LYS A 37 -20.43 21.50 -10.33
N ILE A 38 -20.52 21.10 -9.07
CA ILE A 38 -21.79 20.65 -8.47
C ILE A 38 -22.72 21.85 -8.29
N ASN A 39 -23.89 21.80 -8.87
CA ASN A 39 -24.92 22.82 -8.77
C ASN A 39 -26.03 22.33 -7.81
N LYS A 40 -26.46 23.21 -6.89
CA LYS A 40 -27.52 22.87 -5.94
C LYS A 40 -28.89 22.64 -6.60
N ASN A 41 -29.12 23.23 -7.77
CA ASN A 41 -30.43 23.29 -8.44
C ASN A 41 -30.50 22.46 -9.73
N SER A 42 -29.52 21.60 -10.02
CA SER A 42 -29.53 20.75 -11.23
C SER A 42 -29.10 19.34 -10.88
N SER A 43 -29.46 18.38 -11.75
CA SER A 43 -28.97 17.01 -11.62
C SER A 43 -27.45 16.97 -11.78
N ASN A 44 -26.80 16.44 -10.75
CA ASN A 44 -25.34 16.25 -10.74
C ASN A 44 -24.95 14.79 -11.01
N ASP A 45 -25.90 13.98 -11.47
CA ASP A 45 -25.77 12.52 -11.57
C ASP A 45 -24.54 12.12 -12.38
N LYS A 46 -24.27 12.77 -13.49
CA LYS A 46 -23.09 12.49 -14.31
C LYS A 46 -21.77 12.74 -13.59
N LEU A 47 -21.69 13.82 -12.81
CA LEU A 47 -20.48 14.15 -12.06
C LEU A 47 -20.28 13.17 -10.88
N ILE A 48 -21.35 12.82 -10.20
CA ILE A 48 -21.33 11.84 -9.11
C ILE A 48 -20.96 10.47 -9.65
N GLN A 49 -21.54 10.05 -10.77
CA GLN A 49 -21.21 8.80 -11.43
C GLN A 49 -19.72 8.74 -11.83
N ALA A 50 -19.20 9.80 -12.47
CA ALA A 50 -17.79 9.89 -12.81
C ALA A 50 -16.88 9.84 -11.57
N ALA A 51 -17.33 10.42 -10.44
CA ALA A 51 -16.61 10.32 -9.18
C ALA A 51 -16.58 8.88 -8.64
N PHE A 52 -17.67 8.15 -8.71
CA PHE A 52 -17.74 6.74 -8.29
C PHE A 52 -16.84 5.85 -9.15
N GLU A 53 -16.88 6.01 -10.48
CA GLU A 53 -16.03 5.27 -11.41
C GLU A 53 -14.53 5.52 -11.13
N LYS A 54 -14.15 6.78 -10.99
CA LYS A 54 -12.77 7.15 -10.66
C LYS A 54 -12.35 6.62 -9.28
N ALA A 55 -13.23 6.72 -8.28
CA ALA A 55 -12.97 6.17 -6.95
C ALA A 55 -12.83 4.65 -6.99
N PHE A 56 -13.64 3.95 -7.79
CA PHE A 56 -13.54 2.50 -7.93
C PHE A 56 -12.21 2.08 -8.55
N ILE A 57 -11.72 2.79 -9.58
CA ILE A 57 -10.38 2.56 -10.13
C ILE A 57 -9.31 2.74 -9.03
N PHE A 58 -9.41 3.79 -8.23
CA PHE A 58 -8.47 3.99 -7.13
C PHE A 58 -8.54 2.90 -6.06
N PHE A 59 -9.76 2.43 -5.75
CA PHE A 59 -9.96 1.33 -4.83
C PHE A 59 -9.31 0.03 -5.37
N VAL A 60 -9.58 -0.36 -6.61
CA VAL A 60 -9.01 -1.59 -7.17
C VAL A 60 -7.49 -1.51 -7.33
N ASP A 61 -6.96 -0.34 -7.67
CA ASP A 61 -5.51 -0.12 -7.73
C ASP A 61 -4.85 -0.19 -6.34
N LYS A 62 -5.58 0.22 -5.30
CA LYS A 62 -5.11 0.15 -3.92
C LYS A 62 -5.18 -1.27 -3.36
N ALA A 63 -6.29 -1.97 -3.60
CA ALA A 63 -6.62 -3.24 -2.96
C ALA A 63 -6.08 -4.47 -3.68
N LEU A 64 -5.97 -4.43 -5.01
CA LEU A 64 -5.73 -5.59 -5.83
C LEU A 64 -4.32 -5.61 -6.42
N LEU A 65 -3.86 -6.81 -6.77
CA LEU A 65 -2.69 -6.96 -7.62
C LEU A 65 -2.97 -6.36 -9.01
N LYS A 66 -1.95 -5.80 -9.64
CA LYS A 66 -2.04 -5.11 -10.94
C LYS A 66 -2.78 -5.91 -12.01
N LYS A 67 -2.59 -7.23 -12.06
CA LYS A 67 -3.27 -8.13 -12.99
C LYS A 67 -4.79 -8.10 -12.77
N ASN A 68 -5.23 -8.23 -11.53
CA ASN A 68 -6.64 -8.30 -11.16
C ASN A 68 -7.32 -6.93 -11.24
N ALA A 69 -6.62 -5.85 -10.86
CA ALA A 69 -7.13 -4.49 -10.97
C ALA A 69 -7.55 -4.14 -12.40
N ARG A 70 -6.69 -4.44 -13.39
CA ARG A 70 -6.97 -4.17 -14.81
C ARG A 70 -8.25 -4.83 -15.32
N ASN A 71 -8.58 -6.03 -14.83
CA ASN A 71 -9.78 -6.75 -15.23
C ASN A 71 -11.06 -6.05 -14.75
N LEU A 72 -10.98 -5.22 -13.73
CA LEU A 72 -12.12 -4.52 -13.13
C LEU A 72 -12.30 -3.07 -13.60
N TYR A 73 -11.37 -2.50 -14.37
CA TYR A 73 -11.48 -1.10 -14.83
C TYR A 73 -12.71 -0.83 -15.68
N ASN A 74 -13.23 -1.85 -16.37
CA ASN A 74 -14.42 -1.74 -17.20
C ASN A 74 -15.70 -2.20 -16.48
N THR A 75 -15.72 -2.19 -15.15
CA THR A 75 -16.92 -2.53 -14.38
C THR A 75 -18.03 -1.52 -14.69
N LYS A 76 -19.26 -2.01 -14.88
CA LYS A 76 -20.41 -1.16 -15.22
C LYS A 76 -20.71 -0.16 -14.10
N SER A 77 -21.06 1.07 -14.48
CA SER A 77 -21.35 2.17 -13.54
C SER A 77 -22.44 1.83 -12.52
N GLU A 78 -23.47 1.12 -12.95
CA GLU A 78 -24.56 0.66 -12.06
C GLU A 78 -24.04 -0.26 -10.95
N THR A 79 -23.18 -1.23 -11.33
CA THR A 79 -22.53 -2.12 -10.36
C THR A 79 -21.68 -1.32 -9.38
N ILE A 80 -20.89 -0.36 -9.88
CA ILE A 80 -20.04 0.48 -9.03
C ILE A 80 -20.89 1.28 -8.04
N LYS A 81 -22.01 1.87 -8.52
CA LYS A 81 -22.95 2.62 -7.68
C LYS A 81 -23.51 1.76 -6.54
N ASP A 82 -23.83 0.50 -6.82
CA ASP A 82 -24.34 -0.44 -5.80
C ASP A 82 -23.30 -0.80 -4.74
N LEU A 83 -22.00 -0.71 -5.07
CA LEU A 83 -20.90 -0.95 -4.15
C LEU A 83 -20.61 0.24 -3.22
N VAL A 84 -21.10 1.44 -3.54
CA VAL A 84 -20.89 2.63 -2.71
C VAL A 84 -21.81 2.58 -1.49
N LEU A 85 -21.22 2.77 -0.30
CA LEU A 85 -21.95 2.89 0.96
C LEU A 85 -22.41 4.33 1.18
N THR A 86 -21.48 5.28 1.03
CA THR A 86 -21.74 6.71 1.21
C THR A 86 -20.72 7.55 0.46
N TYR A 87 -21.06 8.80 0.20
CA TYR A 87 -20.13 9.77 -0.38
C TYR A 87 -20.38 11.16 0.20
N GLN A 88 -19.35 11.99 0.13
CA GLN A 88 -19.39 13.38 0.55
C GLN A 88 -18.72 14.27 -0.48
N ILE A 89 -19.32 15.40 -0.79
CA ILE A 89 -18.73 16.46 -1.60
C ILE A 89 -17.96 17.40 -0.65
N VAL A 90 -16.65 17.43 -0.78
CA VAL A 90 -15.78 18.15 0.16
C VAL A 90 -15.59 19.60 -0.28
N LYS A 91 -15.35 19.81 -1.58
CA LYS A 91 -15.01 21.12 -2.14
C LYS A 91 -15.51 21.26 -3.57
N ASN A 92 -15.80 22.54 -3.93
CA ASN A 92 -15.95 23.01 -5.30
C ASN A 92 -14.93 24.15 -5.48
N GLU A 93 -13.84 23.89 -6.12
CA GLU A 93 -12.74 24.85 -6.34
C GLU A 93 -12.59 25.22 -7.82
N LYS A 94 -11.94 26.35 -8.08
CA LYS A 94 -11.42 26.67 -9.41
C LYS A 94 -9.94 26.30 -9.43
N ASP A 95 -9.55 25.51 -10.41
CA ASP A 95 -8.14 25.25 -10.69
C ASP A 95 -7.45 26.52 -11.19
N ASN A 96 -6.09 26.53 -11.14
CA ASN A 96 -5.25 27.60 -11.70
C ASN A 96 -5.60 27.93 -13.15
N ASN A 97 -6.14 26.96 -13.89
CA ASN A 97 -6.65 27.11 -15.27
C ASN A 97 -8.11 27.63 -15.35
N LYS A 98 -8.71 28.11 -14.23
CA LYS A 98 -10.11 28.56 -14.10
C LYS A 98 -11.16 27.46 -14.36
N GLU A 99 -10.77 26.20 -14.44
CA GLU A 99 -11.72 25.08 -14.50
C GLU A 99 -12.33 24.82 -13.13
N ASN A 100 -13.63 24.49 -13.09
CA ASN A 100 -14.27 24.08 -11.85
C ASN A 100 -13.86 22.63 -11.55
N ILE A 101 -13.46 22.35 -10.31
CA ILE A 101 -13.16 21.01 -9.82
C ILE A 101 -14.05 20.73 -8.61
N SER A 102 -14.71 19.59 -8.63
CA SER A 102 -15.44 19.07 -7.49
C SER A 102 -14.67 17.91 -6.86
N VAL A 103 -14.51 17.94 -5.56
CA VAL A 103 -13.73 16.95 -4.79
C VAL A 103 -14.69 16.10 -3.95
N PHE A 104 -14.54 14.78 -4.05
CA PHE A 104 -15.38 13.80 -3.38
C PHE A 104 -14.56 12.92 -2.43
N ASN A 105 -15.18 12.57 -1.31
CA ASN A 105 -14.77 11.43 -0.49
C ASN A 105 -15.83 10.34 -0.66
N ILE A 106 -15.41 9.13 -1.00
CA ILE A 106 -16.29 8.01 -1.31
C ILE A 106 -15.88 6.83 -0.44
N LYS A 107 -16.87 6.23 0.21
CA LYS A 107 -16.69 5.00 0.99
C LYS A 107 -17.46 3.87 0.33
N PHE A 108 -16.77 2.79 0.02
CA PHE A 108 -17.38 1.56 -0.45
C PHE A 108 -17.89 0.69 0.70
N ASP A 109 -18.93 -0.09 0.44
CA ASP A 109 -19.47 -1.06 1.39
C ASP A 109 -18.55 -2.29 1.47
N PRO A 110 -17.90 -2.55 2.62
CA PRO A 110 -16.98 -3.66 2.75
C PRO A 110 -17.62 -5.03 2.44
N LYS A 111 -18.88 -5.22 2.87
CA LYS A 111 -19.60 -6.49 2.65
C LYS A 111 -19.89 -6.71 1.18
N LYS A 112 -20.39 -5.68 0.48
CA LYS A 112 -20.69 -5.76 -0.95
C LYS A 112 -19.42 -5.92 -1.77
N ILE A 113 -18.34 -5.21 -1.44
CA ILE A 113 -17.04 -5.37 -2.10
C ILE A 113 -16.52 -6.80 -1.93
N ASN A 114 -16.56 -7.34 -0.71
CA ASN A 114 -16.08 -8.69 -0.46
C ASN A 114 -16.86 -9.75 -1.24
N ILE A 115 -18.19 -9.64 -1.30
CA ILE A 115 -19.04 -10.51 -2.11
C ILE A 115 -18.70 -10.35 -3.60
N PHE A 116 -18.61 -9.10 -4.08
CA PHE A 116 -18.29 -8.78 -5.47
C PHE A 116 -16.94 -9.37 -5.93
N LEU A 117 -15.92 -9.32 -5.09
CA LEU A 117 -14.60 -9.90 -5.37
C LEU A 117 -14.60 -11.41 -5.25
N ALA A 118 -15.26 -11.98 -4.22
CA ALA A 118 -15.35 -13.41 -4.00
C ALA A 118 -16.09 -14.15 -5.16
N GLU A 119 -17.21 -13.60 -5.65
CA GLU A 119 -17.94 -14.13 -6.80
C GLU A 119 -17.10 -14.21 -8.08
N ARG A 120 -16.02 -13.41 -8.15
CA ARG A 120 -15.07 -13.36 -9.28
C ARG A 120 -13.77 -14.10 -9.01
N GLY A 121 -13.63 -14.74 -7.85
CA GLY A 121 -12.40 -15.40 -7.43
C GLY A 121 -11.21 -14.46 -7.32
N ILE A 122 -11.44 -13.18 -6.99
CA ILE A 122 -10.40 -12.15 -6.92
C ILE A 122 -9.98 -11.94 -5.48
N SER A 123 -8.76 -12.36 -5.16
CA SER A 123 -8.12 -12.08 -3.88
C SER A 123 -7.72 -10.61 -3.78
N TYR A 124 -7.83 -10.03 -2.61
CA TYR A 124 -7.48 -8.63 -2.33
C TYR A 124 -6.55 -8.53 -1.12
N ALA A 125 -5.79 -7.45 -1.05
CA ALA A 125 -4.92 -7.21 0.09
C ALA A 125 -5.68 -6.43 1.17
N ASP A 126 -5.73 -6.99 2.39
CA ASP A 126 -6.15 -6.22 3.57
C ASP A 126 -4.98 -5.34 4.00
N ILE A 127 -5.06 -4.10 3.60
CA ILE A 127 -3.95 -3.17 3.72
C ILE A 127 -4.08 -2.38 5.01
N SER A 128 -3.24 -2.71 5.97
CA SER A 128 -2.87 -1.83 7.08
C SER A 128 -1.63 -1.01 6.68
N ASN A 129 -1.52 0.21 7.23
CA ASN A 129 -0.29 0.99 7.07
C ASN A 129 0.90 0.22 7.64
N ILE A 130 1.97 0.14 6.86
CA ILE A 130 3.22 -0.47 7.29
C ILE A 130 4.35 0.54 7.27
N SER A 131 5.26 0.38 8.21
CA SER A 131 6.55 1.06 8.21
C SER A 131 7.62 0.13 7.68
N LEU A 132 8.36 0.56 6.66
CA LEU A 132 9.47 -0.15 6.04
C LEU A 132 10.75 0.67 6.19
N THR A 133 11.81 0.06 6.72
CA THR A 133 13.14 0.65 6.70
C THR A 133 13.82 0.29 5.38
N ILE A 134 14.35 1.28 4.67
CA ILE A 134 15.02 1.08 3.38
C ILE A 134 16.46 1.56 3.41
N LEU A 135 17.36 0.75 2.86
CA LEU A 135 18.75 1.09 2.58
C LEU A 135 18.99 1.01 1.08
N PRO A 136 18.99 2.14 0.35
CA PRO A 136 19.42 2.19 -1.04
C PRO A 136 20.93 2.09 -1.16
N VAL A 137 21.42 1.27 -2.07
CA VAL A 137 22.82 1.12 -2.47
C VAL A 137 22.90 1.41 -3.96
N LEU A 138 23.56 2.46 -4.37
CA LEU A 138 23.79 2.77 -5.79
C LEU A 138 25.18 2.31 -6.19
N ILE A 139 25.26 1.52 -7.26
CA ILE A 139 26.51 1.08 -7.88
C ILE A 139 26.58 1.70 -9.26
N LYS A 140 27.56 2.57 -9.45
CA LYS A 140 27.80 3.26 -10.71
C LYS A 140 29.29 3.17 -11.05
N ASN A 141 29.61 2.71 -12.26
CA ASN A 141 31.01 2.56 -12.72
C ASN A 141 31.90 1.74 -11.76
N LYS A 142 31.34 0.73 -11.10
CA LYS A 142 31.97 -0.11 -10.06
C LYS A 142 32.21 0.60 -8.72
N GLU A 143 31.82 1.84 -8.58
CA GLU A 143 31.83 2.58 -7.32
C GLU A 143 30.51 2.41 -6.59
N ILE A 144 30.55 2.36 -5.26
CA ILE A 144 29.39 2.20 -4.39
C ILE A 144 29.10 3.53 -3.70
N PHE A 145 27.86 3.97 -3.83
CA PHE A 145 27.34 5.18 -3.18
C PHE A 145 26.29 4.78 -2.17
N LEU A 146 26.47 5.22 -0.94
CA LEU A 146 25.58 5.00 0.19
C LEU A 146 25.20 6.35 0.83
N TYR A 147 24.11 6.35 1.59
CA TYR A 147 23.70 7.48 2.41
C TYR A 147 23.69 8.81 1.65
N GLU A 148 24.30 9.85 2.20
CA GLU A 148 24.32 11.19 1.63
C GLU A 148 25.00 11.31 0.24
N GLU A 149 25.81 10.36 -0.15
CA GLU A 149 26.39 10.31 -1.51
C GLU A 149 25.45 9.67 -2.54
N ASN A 150 24.38 9.04 -2.09
CA ASN A 150 23.44 8.29 -2.90
C ASN A 150 22.22 9.11 -3.27
N PHE A 151 21.98 9.34 -4.57
CA PHE A 151 20.80 10.04 -5.08
C PHE A 151 19.48 9.43 -4.56
N PHE A 152 19.37 8.11 -4.55
CA PHE A 152 18.16 7.40 -4.12
C PHE A 152 17.92 7.60 -2.62
N TYR A 153 18.95 7.62 -1.79
CA TYR A 153 18.82 7.90 -0.37
C TYR A 153 18.29 9.31 -0.13
N LYS A 154 18.93 10.33 -0.72
CA LYS A 154 18.54 11.75 -0.55
C LYS A 154 17.11 12.04 -0.98
N ASN A 155 16.67 11.41 -2.08
CA ASN A 155 15.41 11.79 -2.73
C ASN A 155 14.27 10.80 -2.46
N TRP A 156 14.51 9.72 -1.69
CA TRP A 156 13.51 8.67 -1.50
C TRP A 156 12.22 9.16 -0.86
N VAL A 157 12.31 9.98 0.18
CA VAL A 157 11.14 10.45 0.93
C VAL A 157 10.37 11.52 0.17
N ASP A 158 11.09 12.43 -0.49
CA ASP A 158 10.51 13.63 -1.09
C ASP A 158 9.84 13.35 -2.44
N LEU A 159 10.37 12.41 -3.21
CA LEU A 159 9.80 12.04 -4.51
C LEU A 159 8.54 11.18 -4.33
N LYS A 160 7.41 11.82 -4.56
CA LYS A 160 6.08 11.20 -4.54
C LYS A 160 5.58 10.97 -5.94
N ASP A 161 4.77 9.92 -6.12
CA ASP A 161 4.05 9.73 -7.38
C ASP A 161 3.10 10.92 -7.58
N SER A 162 3.13 11.54 -8.77
CA SER A 162 2.21 12.62 -9.14
C SER A 162 0.74 12.20 -9.07
N ASN A 163 0.46 10.90 -9.15
CA ASN A 163 -0.85 10.33 -8.82
C ASN A 163 -1.02 10.21 -7.30
N LYS A 164 -1.16 11.35 -6.62
CA LYS A 164 -1.22 11.58 -5.17
C LYS A 164 -2.14 10.67 -4.33
N ASN A 165 -2.90 9.76 -4.93
CA ASN A 165 -4.04 9.18 -4.23
C ASN A 165 -3.86 7.78 -3.66
N ILE A 166 -2.80 7.00 -4.02
CA ILE A 166 -2.82 5.58 -3.71
C ILE A 166 -1.58 5.08 -2.95
N SER A 167 -0.38 5.46 -3.36
CA SER A 167 0.84 4.81 -2.87
C SER A 167 1.41 5.39 -1.57
N ASP A 168 1.33 6.70 -1.40
CA ASP A 168 2.04 7.41 -0.32
C ASP A 168 1.46 7.17 1.09
N LYS A 169 0.24 6.60 1.17
CA LYS A 169 -0.43 6.34 2.46
C LYS A 169 -0.34 4.88 2.92
N LEU A 170 0.07 3.97 2.04
CA LEU A 170 0.10 2.54 2.35
C LEU A 170 1.39 2.13 3.04
N ILE A 171 2.49 2.72 2.65
CA ILE A 171 3.81 2.40 3.16
C ILE A 171 4.47 3.68 3.67
N ASN A 172 4.86 3.66 4.93
CA ASN A 172 5.68 4.70 5.52
C ASN A 172 7.14 4.26 5.42
N TYR A 173 7.93 4.95 4.60
CA TYR A 173 9.34 4.65 4.40
C TYR A 173 10.20 5.39 5.43
N ASN A 174 11.04 4.64 6.14
CA ASN A 174 12.11 5.17 6.96
C ASN A 174 13.45 4.84 6.28
N LEU A 175 14.32 5.82 6.14
CA LEU A 175 15.67 5.56 5.67
C LEU A 175 16.50 4.90 6.78
N ALA A 176 17.33 3.94 6.40
CA ALA A 176 18.29 3.34 7.32
C ALA A 176 19.27 4.41 7.81
N LEU A 177 19.59 4.40 9.08
CA LEU A 177 20.56 5.33 9.67
C LEU A 177 21.96 5.01 9.16
N GLU A 178 22.78 6.05 9.01
CA GLU A 178 24.19 5.87 8.65
C GLU A 178 24.92 5.00 9.66
N ASN A 179 25.65 4.00 9.15
CA ASN A 179 26.42 3.08 9.95
C ASN A 179 27.73 2.71 9.24
N ILE A 180 28.84 2.92 9.92
CA ILE A 180 30.20 2.66 9.38
C ILE A 180 30.44 1.16 9.16
N GLU A 181 29.87 0.30 10.01
CA GLU A 181 30.00 -1.15 9.89
C GLU A 181 29.26 -1.67 8.65
N ASP A 182 28.05 -1.14 8.39
CA ASP A 182 27.27 -1.46 7.20
C ASP A 182 28.02 -1.02 5.94
N LEU A 183 28.61 0.18 5.94
CA LEU A 183 29.44 0.69 4.84
C LEU A 183 30.64 -0.21 4.59
N ALA A 184 31.39 -0.58 5.63
CA ALA A 184 32.55 -1.47 5.52
C ALA A 184 32.17 -2.85 4.98
N TYR A 185 31.05 -3.42 5.49
CA TYR A 185 30.54 -4.69 5.03
C TYR A 185 30.14 -4.67 3.55
N ILE A 186 29.32 -3.69 3.13
CA ILE A 186 28.88 -3.54 1.75
C ILE A 186 30.08 -3.37 0.81
N ASN A 187 31.06 -2.54 1.16
CA ASN A 187 32.28 -2.37 0.39
C ASN A 187 33.11 -3.65 0.27
N SER A 188 33.16 -4.46 1.33
CA SER A 188 33.91 -5.73 1.33
C SER A 188 33.34 -6.78 0.36
N ILE A 189 32.03 -6.70 0.03
CA ILE A 189 31.33 -7.61 -0.86
C ILE A 189 30.87 -6.94 -2.16
N ALA A 190 31.47 -5.80 -2.49
CA ALA A 190 31.07 -4.93 -3.61
C ALA A 190 30.89 -5.66 -4.96
N GLN A 191 31.64 -6.73 -5.21
CA GLN A 191 31.56 -7.50 -6.44
C GLN A 191 30.45 -8.56 -6.45
N ASN A 192 29.87 -8.87 -5.27
CA ASN A 192 28.89 -9.94 -5.07
C ASN A 192 27.72 -9.46 -4.20
N LEU A 193 27.23 -8.26 -4.45
CA LEU A 193 26.13 -7.65 -3.66
C LEU A 193 24.80 -8.38 -3.74
N ASP A 194 24.60 -9.21 -4.75
CA ASP A 194 23.48 -10.14 -4.86
C ASP A 194 23.53 -11.24 -3.80
N LEU A 195 24.73 -11.57 -3.28
CA LEU A 195 24.95 -12.54 -2.21
C LEU A 195 24.94 -11.93 -0.81
N ILE A 196 24.60 -10.65 -0.68
CA ILE A 196 24.60 -9.95 0.61
C ILE A 196 23.75 -10.68 1.64
N ASP A 197 24.32 -10.92 2.81
CA ASP A 197 23.57 -11.42 3.97
C ASP A 197 22.86 -10.26 4.67
N ARG A 198 21.55 -10.19 4.50
CA ARG A 198 20.69 -9.15 5.08
C ARG A 198 20.83 -9.06 6.58
N LYS A 199 21.05 -10.20 7.27
CA LYS A 199 21.17 -10.25 8.73
C LYS A 199 22.42 -9.58 9.26
N LYS A 200 23.43 -9.37 8.38
CA LYS A 200 24.66 -8.68 8.75
C LYS A 200 24.57 -7.15 8.63
N ILE A 201 23.48 -6.63 8.10
CA ILE A 201 23.27 -5.19 8.01
C ILE A 201 22.71 -4.71 9.35
N SER A 202 23.51 -4.00 10.13
CA SER A 202 23.16 -3.58 11.48
C SER A 202 22.00 -2.60 11.53
N SER A 203 21.83 -1.78 10.48
CA SER A 203 20.70 -0.87 10.32
C SER A 203 19.34 -1.57 10.27
N PHE A 204 19.30 -2.86 10.02
CA PHE A 204 18.09 -3.69 10.03
C PHE A 204 17.87 -4.45 11.33
N SER A 205 18.82 -4.38 12.26
CA SER A 205 18.70 -5.04 13.56
C SER A 205 17.45 -4.57 14.31
N GLY A 206 16.59 -5.52 14.66
CA GLY A 206 15.31 -5.24 15.34
C GLY A 206 14.14 -4.83 14.42
N ASN A 207 14.37 -4.57 13.15
CA ASN A 207 13.30 -4.24 12.20
C ASN A 207 12.72 -5.52 11.58
N LYS A 208 11.39 -5.67 11.70
CA LYS A 208 10.66 -6.82 11.12
C LYS A 208 10.41 -6.68 9.63
N ASN A 209 10.38 -5.43 9.13
CA ASN A 209 10.10 -5.11 7.74
C ASN A 209 11.16 -4.15 7.24
N TYR A 210 11.96 -4.59 6.29
CA TYR A 210 13.02 -3.78 5.72
C TYR A 210 13.26 -4.11 4.25
N ILE A 211 13.93 -3.21 3.57
CA ILE A 211 14.31 -3.31 2.16
C ILE A 211 15.77 -2.94 2.01
N LEU A 212 16.55 -3.85 1.45
CA LEU A 212 17.84 -3.56 0.86
C LEU A 212 17.62 -3.39 -0.65
N LEU A 213 17.86 -2.19 -1.15
CA LEU A 213 17.64 -1.83 -2.53
C LEU A 213 19.00 -1.61 -3.22
N ILE A 214 19.41 -2.53 -4.09
CA ILE A 214 20.67 -2.43 -4.83
C ILE A 214 20.35 -1.94 -6.25
N ILE A 215 20.91 -0.81 -6.64
CA ILE A 215 20.69 -0.17 -7.93
C ILE A 215 22.00 -0.18 -8.73
N TYR A 216 21.97 -0.78 -9.91
CA TYR A 216 23.09 -0.77 -10.86
C TYR A 216 22.80 0.23 -11.97
N SER A 217 23.68 1.23 -12.09
CA SER A 217 23.67 2.21 -13.17
C SER A 217 24.90 2.00 -14.04
N ALA A 218 24.71 1.59 -15.29
CA ALA A 218 25.76 1.36 -16.24
C ALA A 218 25.36 1.87 -17.63
N GLU A 219 26.23 2.64 -18.27
CA GLU A 219 26.10 3.26 -19.59
C GLU A 219 24.67 3.60 -20.03
N ASN A 220 23.88 2.61 -20.46
CA ASN A 220 22.49 2.79 -20.94
C ASN A 220 21.49 1.90 -20.20
N LYS A 221 21.84 1.38 -19.03
CA LYS A 221 20.99 0.44 -18.28
C LYS A 221 20.88 0.84 -16.82
N LEU A 222 19.69 0.77 -16.31
CA LEU A 222 19.40 0.92 -14.90
C LEU A 222 18.62 -0.32 -14.43
N LYS A 223 19.16 -1.00 -13.42
CA LYS A 223 18.53 -2.19 -12.83
C LYS A 223 18.44 -2.02 -11.33
N ALA A 224 17.36 -2.49 -10.74
CA ALA A 224 17.21 -2.54 -9.30
C ALA A 224 16.94 -3.98 -8.82
N PHE A 225 17.59 -4.35 -7.73
CA PHE A 225 17.39 -5.59 -7.00
C PHE A 225 16.80 -5.22 -5.63
N ILE A 226 15.58 -5.64 -5.38
CA ILE A 226 14.89 -5.45 -4.11
C ILE A 226 15.08 -6.72 -3.31
N LYS A 227 15.78 -6.63 -2.18
CA LYS A 227 15.89 -7.70 -1.18
C LYS A 227 15.14 -7.25 0.05
N THR A 228 14.03 -7.92 0.39
CA THR A 228 13.19 -7.49 1.49
C THR A 228 12.78 -8.65 2.37
N THR A 229 12.52 -8.34 3.64
CA THR A 229 11.84 -9.25 4.56
C THR A 229 10.56 -8.58 5.02
N ILE A 230 9.43 -9.22 4.75
CA ILE A 230 8.10 -8.75 5.13
C ILE A 230 7.39 -9.89 5.83
N LYS A 231 6.89 -9.65 7.05
CA LYS A 231 6.23 -10.67 7.87
C LYS A 231 7.05 -11.97 8.00
N ASN A 232 8.37 -11.83 8.20
CA ASN A 232 9.34 -12.93 8.29
C ASN A 232 9.49 -13.77 7.02
N LYS A 233 9.05 -13.28 5.86
CA LYS A 233 9.29 -13.89 4.55
C LYS A 233 10.32 -13.09 3.79
N ASP A 234 11.36 -13.77 3.31
CA ASP A 234 12.38 -13.20 2.46
C ASP A 234 11.91 -13.19 1.01
N ILE A 235 12.04 -12.05 0.35
CA ILE A 235 11.59 -11.82 -1.03
C ILE A 235 12.70 -11.11 -1.78
N ASP A 236 13.03 -11.63 -2.96
CA ASP A 236 13.94 -11.03 -3.90
C ASP A 236 13.19 -10.70 -5.20
N ARG A 237 13.39 -9.48 -5.71
CA ARG A 237 12.76 -9.01 -6.94
C ARG A 237 13.74 -8.20 -7.77
N ASN A 238 13.78 -8.48 -9.07
CA ASN A 238 14.62 -7.76 -10.03
C ASN A 238 13.75 -6.91 -10.93
N ILE A 239 14.17 -5.67 -11.19
CA ILE A 239 13.44 -4.71 -12.01
C ILE A 239 14.40 -4.09 -13.02
N GLU A 240 14.01 -4.08 -14.29
CA GLU A 240 14.64 -3.24 -15.30
C GLU A 240 13.91 -1.90 -15.35
N LEU A 241 14.68 -0.82 -15.34
CA LEU A 241 14.18 0.55 -15.25
C LEU A 241 14.54 1.33 -16.51
N ASN A 242 13.70 2.26 -16.90
CA ASN A 242 14.01 3.18 -17.98
C ASN A 242 15.18 4.07 -17.59
N PHE A 243 16.14 4.24 -18.49
CA PHE A 243 17.31 5.04 -18.24
C PHE A 243 17.69 5.88 -19.46
N ASN A 244 17.84 7.18 -19.25
CA ASN A 244 18.37 8.11 -20.23
C ASN A 244 19.67 8.73 -19.68
N PRO A 245 20.83 8.35 -20.18
CA PRO A 245 22.11 8.86 -19.67
C PRO A 245 22.30 10.36 -19.87
N LYS A 246 21.54 10.99 -20.78
CA LYS A 246 21.57 12.45 -20.98
C LYS A 246 20.83 13.23 -19.89
N ASP A 247 19.93 12.57 -19.15
CA ASP A 247 19.17 13.14 -18.04
C ASP A 247 19.07 12.12 -16.91
N GLU A 248 20.21 11.86 -16.29
CA GLU A 248 20.37 10.82 -15.28
C GLU A 248 19.51 11.09 -14.05
N ASN A 249 19.50 12.34 -13.55
CA ASN A 249 18.72 12.70 -12.36
C ASN A 249 17.23 12.49 -12.56
N LYS A 250 16.71 12.82 -13.73
CA LYS A 250 15.31 12.55 -14.07
C LYS A 250 15.03 11.06 -14.14
N SER A 251 15.93 10.29 -14.76
CA SER A 251 15.81 8.83 -14.82
C SER A 251 15.81 8.21 -13.43
N TYR A 252 16.65 8.69 -12.52
CA TYR A 252 16.69 8.21 -11.14
C TYR A 252 15.40 8.58 -10.37
N ALA A 253 14.88 9.78 -10.59
CA ALA A 253 13.60 10.18 -10.00
C ALA A 253 12.42 9.29 -10.47
N GLU A 254 12.35 9.02 -11.78
CA GLU A 254 11.35 8.11 -12.35
C GLU A 254 11.55 6.66 -11.86
N ALA A 255 12.80 6.25 -11.65
CA ALA A 255 13.15 4.96 -11.09
C ALA A 255 12.64 4.81 -9.65
N ILE A 256 12.79 5.82 -8.80
CA ILE A 256 12.24 5.81 -7.42
C ILE A 256 10.74 5.54 -7.45
N VAL A 257 9.99 6.24 -8.30
CA VAL A 257 8.54 6.05 -8.44
C VAL A 257 8.22 4.62 -8.89
N SER A 258 8.95 4.09 -9.87
CA SER A 258 8.75 2.74 -10.40
C SER A 258 9.05 1.66 -9.34
N ILE A 259 10.14 1.83 -8.58
CA ILE A 259 10.52 0.92 -7.50
C ILE A 259 9.48 0.95 -6.36
N LYS A 260 9.01 2.13 -5.97
CA LYS A 260 7.93 2.25 -4.97
C LYS A 260 6.66 1.50 -5.39
N LYS A 261 6.28 1.58 -6.68
CA LYS A 261 5.15 0.81 -7.21
C LYS A 261 5.36 -0.70 -7.10
N GLU A 262 6.57 -1.19 -7.36
CA GLU A 262 6.88 -2.61 -7.21
C GLU A 262 6.88 -3.06 -5.75
N ILE A 263 7.43 -2.25 -4.83
CA ILE A 263 7.38 -2.54 -3.40
C ILE A 263 5.93 -2.67 -2.91
N ILE A 264 5.02 -1.84 -3.41
CA ILE A 264 3.59 -1.96 -3.11
C ILE A 264 3.01 -3.27 -3.63
N GLN A 265 3.41 -3.75 -4.82
CA GLN A 265 2.97 -5.06 -5.33
C GLN A 265 3.49 -6.20 -4.44
N ILE A 266 4.76 -6.17 -4.07
CA ILE A 266 5.34 -7.14 -3.13
C ILE A 266 4.55 -7.14 -1.81
N TRP A 267 4.24 -5.96 -1.27
CA TRP A 267 3.47 -5.82 -0.04
C TRP A 267 2.07 -6.41 -0.18
N LYS A 268 1.37 -6.14 -1.29
CA LYS A 268 0.05 -6.72 -1.57
C LYS A 268 0.11 -8.24 -1.64
N GLU A 269 1.09 -8.81 -2.36
CA GLU A 269 1.28 -10.25 -2.48
C GLU A 269 1.39 -10.94 -1.12
N GLN A 270 2.05 -10.30 -0.14
CA GLN A 270 2.22 -10.86 1.20
C GLN A 270 0.99 -10.67 2.12
N ASN A 271 0.03 -9.86 1.71
CA ASN A 271 -1.17 -9.52 2.49
C ASN A 271 -2.47 -9.92 1.80
N LEU A 272 -2.40 -10.74 0.77
CA LEU A 272 -3.59 -11.22 0.08
C LEU A 272 -4.48 -12.05 1.02
N ILE A 273 -5.75 -11.70 1.04
CA ILE A 273 -6.81 -12.57 1.53
C ILE A 273 -7.20 -13.47 0.35
N ASP A 274 -6.88 -14.74 0.47
CA ASP A 274 -7.25 -15.72 -0.56
C ASP A 274 -8.72 -16.11 -0.40
N VAL A 275 -9.55 -15.63 -1.32
CA VAL A 275 -10.98 -15.92 -1.33
C VAL A 275 -11.32 -17.29 -1.92
N ASN A 276 -10.33 -18.01 -2.48
CA ASN A 276 -10.51 -19.31 -3.11
C ASN A 276 -10.17 -20.47 -2.16
N THR A 277 -9.45 -20.21 -1.08
CA THR A 277 -9.13 -21.23 -0.08
C THR A 277 -10.29 -21.38 0.90
N PRO A 278 -10.88 -22.57 1.05
CA PRO A 278 -11.90 -22.83 2.05
C PRO A 278 -11.38 -22.52 3.45
N SER A 279 -12.13 -21.76 4.22
CA SER A 279 -11.85 -21.57 5.65
C SER A 279 -12.58 -22.63 6.45
N PHE A 280 -11.86 -23.26 7.40
CA PHE A 280 -12.42 -24.21 8.35
C PHE A 280 -12.60 -23.51 9.69
N LEU A 281 -13.75 -23.74 10.30
CA LEU A 281 -14.02 -23.31 11.67
C LEU A 281 -14.15 -24.56 12.54
N ASP A 282 -13.29 -24.70 13.53
CA ASP A 282 -13.39 -25.74 14.52
C ASP A 282 -14.36 -25.30 15.61
N PHE A 283 -15.42 -26.08 15.81
CA PHE A 283 -16.38 -25.87 16.88
C PHE A 283 -16.19 -26.91 17.97
N PHE A 284 -16.13 -26.46 19.20
CA PHE A 284 -16.24 -27.33 20.37
C PHE A 284 -17.64 -27.19 20.94
N LEU A 285 -18.46 -28.25 20.78
CA LEU A 285 -19.78 -28.31 21.38
C LEU A 285 -19.63 -28.95 22.79
N GLN A 286 -19.90 -28.17 23.81
CA GLN A 286 -19.99 -28.67 25.17
C GLN A 286 -21.46 -28.76 25.58
N THR A 287 -21.97 -29.98 25.70
CA THR A 287 -23.34 -30.20 26.17
C THR A 287 -23.36 -30.76 27.59
N LYS A 288 -24.41 -30.50 28.33
CA LYS A 288 -24.58 -31.01 29.71
C LYS A 288 -25.35 -32.35 29.74
N ALA A 289 -25.92 -32.78 28.62
CA ALA A 289 -26.66 -34.01 28.52
C ALA A 289 -26.47 -34.69 27.17
N THR A 290 -26.39 -36.03 27.15
CA THR A 290 -26.24 -36.85 25.93
C THR A 290 -27.48 -36.86 25.02
N LYS A 291 -28.57 -36.21 25.43
CA LYS A 291 -29.83 -36.11 24.64
C LYS A 291 -29.88 -34.85 23.76
N ASP A 292 -28.82 -34.01 23.77
CA ASP A 292 -28.74 -32.77 23.03
C ASP A 292 -28.01 -32.89 21.68
N TYR A 293 -27.81 -34.13 21.23
CA TYR A 293 -27.23 -34.48 19.93
C TYR A 293 -28.31 -34.79 18.91
#